data_7b4ff9cf4c97d7afeed4a633bd376117
#
_entry.id   7b4ff9cf4c97d7afeed4a633bd376117
#
_cell.length_a   1.000
_cell.length_b   1.000
_cell.length_c   1.000
_cell.angle_alpha   90.00
_cell.angle_beta   90.00
_cell.angle_gamma   90.00
#
_symmetry.space_group_name_H-M   'P 1'
#
loop_
_entity.id
_entity.type
_entity.pdbx_description
1 polymer ?
#
loop_
_entity_poly.entity_id
_entity_poly.type
_entity_poly.pdbx_seq_one_letter_code
_entity_poly.pdbx_strand_id
1 'polypeptide(L)'
;MSKYKKLFKNAKFWDQKLAVIFVVPLSKTGITPNQITFITLILAIFAGYLFALGDQNSLNYGAAIFVIARFMDNFDGMIARIKNMETKFGYFFDYTTGGISFAVMYLGIGYGLQDSTLSFWAIVLGIAGAISSLACLNIIFR
;
A
#
# COMPACT_ATOMS: atom_id res chain seq x y z
N MET A 1 -2.66 -20.57 -24.65
CA MET A 1 -3.54 -20.03 -23.60
C MET A 1 -3.10 -18.60 -23.32
N SER A 2 -3.99 -17.61 -23.41
CA SER A 2 -3.63 -16.19 -23.22
C SER A 2 -2.98 -16.00 -21.85
N LYS A 3 -1.90 -15.18 -21.77
CA LYS A 3 -1.15 -14.81 -20.54
C LYS A 3 -2.09 -14.34 -19.42
N TYR A 4 -3.19 -13.67 -19.80
CA TYR A 4 -4.25 -13.21 -18.90
C TYR A 4 -5.06 -14.34 -18.24
N LYS A 5 -5.38 -15.43 -19.00
CA LYS A 5 -6.06 -16.61 -18.45
C LYS A 5 -5.20 -17.31 -17.38
N LYS A 6 -3.87 -17.34 -17.60
CA LYS A 6 -2.93 -17.90 -16.63
C LYS A 6 -2.87 -17.10 -15.33
N LEU A 7 -2.90 -15.76 -15.43
CA LEU A 7 -2.96 -14.87 -14.25
C LEU A 7 -4.25 -15.06 -13.47
N PHE A 8 -5.40 -15.09 -14.14
CA PHE A 8 -6.69 -15.30 -13.49
C PHE A 8 -6.78 -16.68 -12.80
N LYS A 9 -6.22 -17.71 -13.42
CA LYS A 9 -6.16 -19.05 -12.84
C LYS A 9 -5.24 -19.13 -11.63
N ASN A 10 -4.14 -18.36 -11.61
CA ASN A 10 -3.16 -18.34 -10.52
C ASN A 10 -3.55 -17.39 -9.39
N ALA A 11 -4.56 -16.55 -9.57
CA ALA A 11 -5.09 -15.68 -8.52
C ALA A 11 -5.82 -16.53 -7.47
N LYS A 12 -5.22 -16.67 -6.29
CA LYS A 12 -5.77 -17.48 -5.19
C LYS A 12 -6.90 -16.78 -4.45
N PHE A 13 -6.77 -15.47 -4.26
CA PHE A 13 -7.69 -14.65 -3.46
C PHE A 13 -8.61 -13.83 -4.36
N TRP A 14 -9.75 -13.43 -3.80
CA TRP A 14 -10.78 -12.66 -4.51
C TRP A 14 -10.30 -11.26 -4.92
N ASP A 15 -9.49 -10.59 -4.09
CA ASP A 15 -8.85 -9.31 -4.36
C ASP A 15 -7.93 -9.38 -5.58
N GLN A 16 -7.13 -10.44 -5.70
CA GLN A 16 -6.29 -10.68 -6.86
C GLN A 16 -7.11 -10.89 -8.15
N LYS A 17 -8.25 -11.56 -8.04
CA LYS A 17 -9.15 -11.75 -9.20
C LYS A 17 -9.76 -10.44 -9.67
N LEU A 18 -10.18 -9.59 -8.72
CA LEU A 18 -10.65 -8.24 -9.03
C LEU A 18 -9.52 -7.38 -9.63
N ALA A 19 -8.32 -7.45 -9.04
CA ALA A 19 -7.15 -6.73 -9.56
C ALA A 19 -6.85 -7.07 -11.02
N VAL A 20 -7.00 -8.33 -11.46
CA VAL A 20 -6.78 -8.73 -12.86
C VAL A 20 -7.68 -7.96 -13.83
N ILE A 21 -8.93 -7.65 -13.43
CA ILE A 21 -9.87 -6.90 -14.27
C ILE A 21 -9.32 -5.49 -14.59
N PHE A 22 -8.71 -4.83 -13.60
CA PHE A 22 -8.12 -3.50 -13.76
C PHE A 22 -6.73 -3.56 -14.41
N VAL A 23 -5.94 -4.57 -14.08
CA VAL A 23 -4.56 -4.74 -14.55
C VAL A 23 -4.51 -5.05 -16.05
N VAL A 24 -5.46 -5.79 -16.60
CA VAL A 24 -5.48 -6.13 -18.04
C VAL A 24 -5.52 -4.88 -18.93
N PRO A 25 -6.45 -3.93 -18.76
CA PRO A 25 -6.42 -2.68 -19.55
C PRO A 25 -5.18 -1.84 -19.25
N LEU A 26 -4.77 -1.73 -17.97
CA LEU A 26 -3.58 -0.98 -17.57
C LEU A 26 -2.29 -1.52 -18.19
N SER A 27 -2.19 -2.84 -18.34
CA SER A 27 -1.01 -3.48 -18.95
C SER A 27 -0.82 -3.11 -20.43
N LYS A 28 -1.87 -2.65 -21.11
CA LYS A 28 -1.82 -2.19 -22.50
C LYS A 28 -1.36 -0.73 -22.65
N THR A 29 -1.29 0.00 -21.54
CA THR A 29 -0.79 1.37 -21.49
C THR A 29 0.73 1.40 -21.30
N GLY A 30 1.35 2.60 -21.41
CA GLY A 30 2.77 2.82 -21.16
C GLY A 30 3.16 2.82 -19.68
N ILE A 31 2.20 2.60 -18.73
CA ILE A 31 2.44 2.65 -17.29
C ILE A 31 3.41 1.55 -16.88
N THR A 32 4.42 1.92 -16.09
CA THR A 32 5.41 1.00 -15.51
C THR A 32 4.98 0.54 -14.11
N PRO A 33 5.43 -0.65 -13.65
CA PRO A 33 5.17 -1.10 -12.28
C PRO A 33 5.57 -0.08 -11.22
N ASN A 34 6.77 0.46 -11.30
CA ASN A 34 7.30 1.43 -10.33
C ASN A 34 6.49 2.74 -10.27
N GLN A 35 5.83 3.14 -11.37
CA GLN A 35 4.93 4.30 -11.34
C GLN A 35 3.68 4.01 -10.51
N ILE A 36 3.17 2.79 -10.55
CA ILE A 36 2.02 2.39 -9.74
C ILE A 36 2.40 2.37 -8.27
N THR A 37 3.53 1.72 -7.92
CA THR A 37 4.08 1.72 -6.56
C THR A 37 4.27 3.15 -6.03
N PHE A 38 4.74 4.08 -6.86
CA PHE A 38 4.90 5.48 -6.48
C PHE A 38 3.56 6.18 -6.23
N ILE A 39 2.55 5.92 -7.07
CA ILE A 39 1.19 6.47 -6.90
C ILE A 39 0.56 5.93 -5.61
N THR A 40 0.70 4.63 -5.33
CA THR A 40 0.16 4.03 -4.10
C THR A 40 0.82 4.60 -2.85
N LEU A 41 2.12 4.89 -2.90
CA LEU A 41 2.84 5.57 -1.83
C LEU A 41 2.29 6.98 -1.57
N ILE A 42 2.07 7.77 -2.63
CA ILE A 42 1.48 9.13 -2.48
C ILE A 42 0.09 9.04 -1.86
N LEU A 43 -0.75 8.11 -2.31
CA LEU A 43 -2.08 7.91 -1.73
C LEU A 43 -2.01 7.50 -0.25
N ALA A 44 -1.06 6.62 0.12
CA ALA A 44 -0.87 6.21 1.50
C ALA A 44 -0.38 7.36 2.40
N ILE A 45 0.52 8.22 1.91
CA ILE A 45 0.97 9.43 2.63
C ILE A 45 -0.21 10.39 2.83
N PHE A 46 -1.02 10.59 1.78
CA PHE A 46 -2.20 11.45 1.88
C PHE A 46 -3.24 10.88 2.85
N ALA A 47 -3.46 9.58 2.86
CA ALA A 47 -4.30 8.91 3.85
C ALA A 47 -3.76 9.10 5.28
N GLY A 48 -2.45 8.97 5.48
CA GLY A 48 -1.79 9.23 6.76
C GLY A 48 -1.98 10.67 7.25
N TYR A 49 -1.91 11.63 6.35
CA TYR A 49 -2.24 13.03 6.66
C TYR A 49 -3.69 13.19 7.12
N LEU A 50 -4.65 12.56 6.42
CA LEU A 50 -6.06 12.59 6.82
C LEU A 50 -6.28 11.94 8.19
N PHE A 51 -5.61 10.84 8.50
CA PHE A 51 -5.64 10.23 9.83
C PHE A 51 -5.12 11.19 10.91
N ALA A 52 -4.09 11.98 10.61
CA ALA A 52 -3.49 12.92 11.55
C ALA A 52 -4.39 14.13 11.88
N LEU A 53 -5.39 14.43 11.05
CA LEU A 53 -6.38 15.48 11.34
C LEU A 53 -7.31 15.12 12.50
N GLY A 54 -7.53 13.83 12.77
CA GLY A 54 -8.25 13.32 13.94
C GLY A 54 -9.76 13.46 13.92
N ASP A 55 -10.36 14.22 13.01
CA ASP A 55 -11.79 14.33 12.89
C ASP A 55 -12.44 13.13 12.19
N GLN A 56 -13.68 12.80 12.53
CA GLN A 56 -14.35 11.59 12.04
C GLN A 56 -14.45 11.51 10.52
N ASN A 57 -14.67 12.63 9.84
CA ASN A 57 -14.79 12.64 8.39
C ASN A 57 -13.43 12.37 7.73
N SER A 58 -12.36 13.01 8.18
CA SER A 58 -11.01 12.80 7.70
C SER A 58 -10.54 11.37 7.97
N LEU A 59 -10.87 10.79 9.12
CA LEU A 59 -10.59 9.37 9.41
C LEU A 59 -11.27 8.45 8.40
N ASN A 60 -12.55 8.69 8.09
CA ASN A 60 -13.29 7.87 7.12
C ASN A 60 -12.71 7.99 5.71
N TYR A 61 -12.38 9.20 5.26
CA TYR A 61 -11.74 9.42 3.95
C TYR A 61 -10.32 8.83 3.91
N GLY A 62 -9.55 9.01 4.98
CA GLY A 62 -8.22 8.41 5.12
C GLY A 62 -8.26 6.89 5.01
N ALA A 63 -9.21 6.25 5.70
CA ALA A 63 -9.41 4.81 5.64
C ALA A 63 -9.77 4.34 4.23
N ALA A 64 -10.72 5.02 3.55
CA ALA A 64 -11.10 4.68 2.19
C ALA A 64 -9.94 4.80 1.22
N ILE A 65 -9.17 5.89 1.28
CA ILE A 65 -8.01 6.13 0.42
C ILE A 65 -6.91 5.10 0.70
N PHE A 66 -6.65 4.78 1.98
CA PHE A 66 -5.65 3.78 2.34
C PHE A 66 -6.00 2.39 1.79
N VAL A 67 -7.27 1.98 1.91
CA VAL A 67 -7.75 0.70 1.34
C VAL A 67 -7.59 0.68 -0.18
N ILE A 68 -7.93 1.79 -0.86
CA ILE A 68 -7.72 1.91 -2.32
C ILE A 68 -6.23 1.81 -2.67
N ALA A 69 -5.36 2.51 -1.94
CA ALA A 69 -3.92 2.45 -2.15
C ALA A 69 -3.39 1.02 -2.00
N ARG A 70 -3.79 0.30 -0.94
CA ARG A 70 -3.38 -1.10 -0.71
C ARG A 70 -3.93 -2.06 -1.76
N PHE A 71 -5.14 -1.82 -2.26
CA PHE A 71 -5.68 -2.59 -3.37
C PHE A 71 -4.90 -2.37 -4.67
N MET A 72 -4.58 -1.11 -4.99
CA MET A 72 -3.79 -0.76 -6.19
C MET A 72 -2.34 -1.29 -6.13
N ASP A 73 -1.79 -1.45 -4.95
CA ASP A 73 -0.46 -2.00 -4.71
C ASP A 73 -0.29 -3.43 -5.29
N ASN A 74 -1.37 -4.20 -5.34
CA ASN A 74 -1.35 -5.51 -6.02
C ASN A 74 -1.16 -5.41 -7.54
N PHE A 75 -1.35 -4.23 -8.15
CA PHE A 75 -1.31 -4.07 -9.61
C PHE A 75 0.10 -4.04 -10.16
N ASP A 76 1.06 -3.46 -9.43
CA ASP A 76 2.45 -3.31 -9.89
C ASP A 76 3.14 -4.66 -10.10
N GLY A 77 3.05 -5.58 -9.15
CA GLY A 77 3.56 -6.93 -9.30
C GLY A 77 2.88 -7.73 -10.43
N MET A 78 1.56 -7.53 -10.63
CA MET A 78 0.87 -8.18 -11.75
C MET A 78 1.30 -7.59 -13.09
N ILE A 79 1.43 -6.26 -13.20
CA ILE A 79 1.90 -5.59 -14.43
C ILE A 79 3.34 -5.95 -14.72
N ALA A 80 4.21 -6.02 -13.70
CA ALA A 80 5.59 -6.48 -13.84
C ALA A 80 5.65 -7.86 -14.51
N ARG A 81 4.83 -8.81 -14.06
CA ARG A 81 4.74 -10.17 -14.63
C ARG A 81 4.19 -10.17 -16.05
N ILE A 82 3.16 -9.36 -16.35
CA ILE A 82 2.57 -9.28 -17.69
C ILE A 82 3.57 -8.71 -18.69
N LYS A 83 4.26 -7.63 -18.31
CA LYS A 83 5.21 -6.91 -19.17
C LYS A 83 6.61 -7.50 -19.20
N ASN A 84 6.91 -8.53 -18.37
CA ASN A 84 8.25 -9.07 -18.13
C ASN A 84 9.23 -7.98 -17.65
N MET A 85 8.76 -7.10 -16.75
CA MET A 85 9.52 -5.98 -16.18
C MET A 85 9.87 -6.25 -14.71
N GLU A 86 9.92 -7.52 -14.28
CA GLU A 86 10.32 -7.89 -12.92
C GLU A 86 11.80 -7.58 -12.71
N THR A 87 12.11 -6.74 -11.71
CA THR A 87 13.49 -6.38 -11.36
C THR A 87 13.69 -6.49 -9.86
N LYS A 88 14.94 -6.74 -9.43
CA LYS A 88 15.31 -6.73 -8.00
C LYS A 88 15.03 -5.38 -7.36
N PHE A 89 15.28 -4.29 -8.10
CA PHE A 89 14.98 -2.93 -7.65
C PHE A 89 13.48 -2.71 -7.46
N GLY A 90 12.63 -3.16 -8.41
CA GLY A 90 11.17 -3.04 -8.29
C GLY A 90 10.65 -3.77 -7.07
N TYR A 91 11.14 -4.98 -6.80
CA TYR A 91 10.79 -5.73 -5.61
C TYR A 91 11.21 -5.02 -4.31
N PHE A 92 12.45 -4.49 -4.26
CA PHE A 92 12.92 -3.71 -3.12
C PHE A 92 12.08 -2.46 -2.91
N PHE A 93 11.78 -1.74 -3.99
CA PHE A 93 11.01 -0.50 -3.96
C PHE A 93 9.58 -0.73 -3.47
N ASP A 94 8.86 -1.71 -4.02
CA ASP A 94 7.52 -2.12 -3.59
C ASP A 94 7.49 -2.45 -2.10
N TYR A 95 8.43 -3.26 -1.65
CA TYR A 95 8.51 -3.67 -0.25
C TYR A 95 8.77 -2.50 0.70
N THR A 96 9.69 -1.61 0.32
CA THR A 96 10.04 -0.41 1.11
C THR A 96 8.87 0.56 1.19
N THR A 97 8.20 0.81 0.06
CA THR A 97 7.02 1.69 0.03
C THR A 97 5.86 1.13 0.82
N GLY A 98 5.68 -0.19 0.83
CA GLY A 98 4.71 -0.87 1.69
C GLY A 98 4.97 -0.61 3.18
N GLY A 99 6.22 -0.78 3.63
CA GLY A 99 6.61 -0.48 5.01
C GLY A 99 6.40 0.99 5.40
N ILE A 100 6.78 1.92 4.53
CA ILE A 100 6.57 3.36 4.73
C ILE A 100 5.07 3.68 4.80
N SER A 101 4.25 3.10 3.93
CA SER A 101 2.80 3.31 3.91
C SER A 101 2.14 2.96 5.24
N PHE A 102 2.48 1.80 5.82
CA PHE A 102 2.00 1.41 7.14
C PHE A 102 2.57 2.29 8.26
N ALA A 103 3.85 2.66 8.19
CA ALA A 103 4.45 3.56 9.18
C ALA A 103 3.72 4.91 9.24
N VAL A 104 3.45 5.51 8.08
CA VAL A 104 2.73 6.79 7.98
C VAL A 104 1.28 6.65 8.47
N MET A 105 0.61 5.53 8.17
CA MET A 105 -0.72 5.24 8.71
C MET A 105 -0.72 5.20 10.24
N TYR A 106 0.19 4.43 10.85
CA TYR A 106 0.26 4.30 12.31
C TYR A 106 0.59 5.63 12.99
N LEU A 107 1.54 6.40 12.44
CA LEU A 107 1.87 7.73 12.96
C LEU A 107 0.71 8.69 12.81
N GLY A 108 0.01 8.68 11.67
CA GLY A 108 -1.15 9.51 11.44
C GLY A 108 -2.28 9.23 12.44
N ILE A 109 -2.63 7.96 12.66
CA ILE A 109 -3.65 7.58 13.63
C ILE A 109 -3.22 7.96 15.06
N GLY A 110 -1.96 7.68 15.44
CA GLY A 110 -1.45 8.00 16.77
C GLY A 110 -1.49 9.51 17.05
N TYR A 111 -1.12 10.33 16.08
CA TYR A 111 -1.17 11.79 16.18
C TYR A 111 -2.61 12.32 16.18
N GLY A 112 -3.49 11.79 15.32
CA GLY A 112 -4.89 12.22 15.24
C GLY A 112 -5.70 11.97 16.51
N LEU A 113 -5.25 11.04 17.38
CA LEU A 113 -5.88 10.75 18.66
C LEU A 113 -5.26 11.48 19.85
N GLN A 114 -4.37 12.45 19.63
CA GLN A 114 -3.63 13.16 20.69
C GLN A 114 -4.54 13.92 21.67
N ASP A 115 -5.72 14.36 21.23
CA ASP A 115 -6.68 15.09 22.08
C ASP A 115 -7.67 14.15 22.80
N SER A 116 -7.53 12.85 22.62
CA SER A 116 -8.36 11.85 23.30
C SER A 116 -7.87 11.56 24.73
N THR A 117 -8.73 10.96 25.54
CA THR A 117 -8.37 10.48 26.90
C THR A 117 -7.25 9.43 26.88
N LEU A 118 -7.00 8.83 25.74
CA LEU A 118 -5.96 7.81 25.52
C LEU A 118 -4.74 8.37 24.74
N SER A 119 -4.58 9.68 24.68
CA SER A 119 -3.56 10.38 23.86
C SER A 119 -2.14 9.80 24.00
N PHE A 120 -1.70 9.59 25.23
CA PHE A 120 -0.37 9.01 25.50
C PHE A 120 -0.21 7.63 24.85
N TRP A 121 -1.17 6.73 25.09
CA TRP A 121 -1.13 5.39 24.53
C TRP A 121 -1.29 5.36 23.02
N ALA A 122 -2.10 6.26 22.45
CA ALA A 122 -2.27 6.38 21.01
C ALA A 122 -0.95 6.75 20.30
N ILE A 123 -0.22 7.71 20.85
CA ILE A 123 1.10 8.12 20.33
C ILE A 123 2.11 6.98 20.48
N VAL A 124 2.20 6.35 21.66
CA VAL A 124 3.12 5.23 21.90
C VAL A 124 2.86 4.07 20.95
N LEU A 125 1.60 3.67 20.79
CA LEU A 125 1.22 2.58 19.87
C LEU A 125 1.43 2.98 18.39
N GLY A 126 1.18 4.24 18.03
CA GLY A 126 1.47 4.76 16.70
C GLY A 126 2.96 4.66 16.35
N ILE A 127 3.83 5.09 17.25
CA ILE A 127 5.29 4.99 17.08
C ILE A 127 5.73 3.53 17.05
N ALA A 128 5.24 2.70 17.96
CA ALA A 128 5.59 1.28 18.00
C ALA A 128 5.16 0.54 16.70
N GLY A 129 3.96 0.83 16.20
CA GLY A 129 3.48 0.30 14.92
C GLY A 129 4.33 0.74 13.73
N ALA A 130 4.73 2.02 13.69
CA ALA A 130 5.61 2.55 12.66
C ALA A 130 6.99 1.88 12.69
N ILE A 131 7.60 1.75 13.86
CA ILE A 131 8.89 1.07 14.02
C ILE A 131 8.76 -0.39 13.60
N SER A 132 7.71 -1.09 14.02
CA SER A 132 7.49 -2.49 13.67
C SER A 132 7.34 -2.69 12.15
N SER A 133 6.60 -1.82 11.47
CA SER A 133 6.43 -1.90 10.01
C SER A 133 7.74 -1.69 9.26
N LEU A 134 8.60 -0.78 9.73
CA LEU A 134 9.93 -0.54 9.15
C LEU A 134 10.93 -1.63 9.55
N ALA A 135 10.84 -2.20 10.75
CA ALA A 135 11.73 -3.28 11.20
C ALA A 135 11.52 -4.56 10.37
N CYS A 136 10.30 -4.83 9.91
CA CYS A 136 10.03 -5.94 8.99
C CYS A 136 10.88 -5.86 7.70
N LEU A 137 11.24 -4.65 7.25
CA LEU A 137 12.11 -4.47 6.08
C LEU A 137 13.50 -5.08 6.31
N ASN A 138 14.07 -4.94 7.51
CA ASN A 138 15.39 -5.48 7.84
C ASN A 138 15.45 -7.01 7.84
N ILE A 139 14.34 -7.70 8.16
CA ILE A 139 14.28 -9.16 8.23
C ILE A 139 14.33 -9.79 6.83
N ILE A 140 13.77 -9.11 5.84
CA ILE A 140 13.64 -9.63 4.47
C ILE A 140 14.90 -9.39 3.64
N PHE A 141 15.69 -8.38 4.02
CA PHE A 141 16.94 -8.03 3.33
C PHE A 141 18.20 -8.64 3.98
N ARG A 142 18.05 -9.52 4.97
CA ARG A 142 19.10 -10.39 5.48
C ARG A 142 19.07 -11.76 4.80
#